data_c8aa368ff8079ce228ab3ed6a6593b67
#
_entry.id   c8aa368ff8079ce228ab3ed6a6593b67
#
_cell.length_a   1.000
_cell.length_b   1.000
_cell.length_c   1.000
_cell.angle_alpha   90.00
_cell.angle_beta   90.00
_cell.angle_gamma   90.00
#
_symmetry.space_group_name_H-M   'P 1'
#
loop_
_entity.id
_entity.type
_entity.pdbx_description
1 polymer ?
#
loop_
_entity_poly.entity_id
_entity_poly.type
_entity_poly.pdbx_seq_one_letter_code
_entity_poly.pdbx_strand_id
1 'polypeptide(L)'
;MSNKYKYVYELWFEYSQKITSSPTNWMDFLKTSAWSFKYRFDDQILIYAQKPNAKACAEYDTWNNKMNRWIKKYSKGIALLTNEQNKLRYVFDIEDTWSPVNQPLHLWS
;
A
#
# COMPACT_ATOMS: atom_id res chain seq x y z
N MET A 1 13.01 -14.35 -13.29
CA MET A 1 12.05 -13.54 -12.56
C MET A 1 11.43 -14.37 -11.44
N SER A 2 11.41 -13.85 -10.22
CA SER A 2 10.81 -14.58 -9.12
C SER A 2 9.29 -14.67 -9.31
N ASN A 3 8.68 -15.75 -8.77
CA ASN A 3 7.24 -15.93 -8.89
C ASN A 3 6.46 -14.81 -8.21
N LYS A 4 6.96 -14.33 -7.08
CA LYS A 4 6.30 -13.25 -6.34
C LYS A 4 6.36 -11.94 -7.12
N TYR A 5 7.51 -11.60 -7.69
CA TYR A 5 7.65 -10.39 -8.49
C TYR A 5 6.72 -10.44 -9.71
N LYS A 6 6.69 -11.59 -10.39
CA LYS A 6 5.84 -11.77 -11.56
C LYS A 6 4.37 -11.58 -11.19
N TYR A 7 3.95 -12.15 -10.05
CA TYR A 7 2.58 -11.99 -9.57
C TYR A 7 2.23 -10.53 -9.35
N VAL A 8 3.12 -9.78 -8.69
CA VAL A 8 2.86 -8.37 -8.40
C VAL A 8 2.84 -7.54 -9.69
N TYR A 9 3.74 -7.84 -10.62
CA TYR A 9 3.75 -7.15 -11.91
C TYR A 9 2.45 -7.39 -12.67
N GLU A 10 1.97 -8.62 -12.71
CA GLU A 10 0.71 -8.96 -13.38
C GLU A 10 -0.48 -8.29 -12.69
N LEU A 11 -0.46 -8.22 -11.37
CA LEU A 11 -1.48 -7.53 -10.61
C LEU A 11 -1.53 -6.04 -10.95
N TRP A 12 -0.37 -5.41 -11.03
CA TRP A 12 -0.28 -4.01 -11.44
C TRP A 12 -0.85 -3.82 -12.85
N PHE A 13 -0.47 -4.68 -13.78
CA PHE A 13 -0.92 -4.59 -15.16
C PHE A 13 -2.44 -4.74 -15.25
N GLU A 14 -3.00 -5.73 -14.58
CA GLU A 14 -4.43 -5.97 -14.58
C GLU A 14 -5.20 -4.78 -14.00
N TYR A 15 -4.77 -4.27 -12.85
CA TYR A 15 -5.50 -3.20 -12.18
C TYR A 15 -5.30 -1.85 -12.85
N SER A 16 -4.17 -1.62 -13.52
CA SER A 16 -4.00 -0.39 -14.29
C SER A 16 -5.04 -0.28 -15.40
N GLN A 17 -5.49 -1.40 -15.95
CA GLN A 17 -6.56 -1.41 -16.93
C GLN A 17 -7.94 -1.37 -16.28
N LYS A 18 -8.13 -2.12 -15.21
CA LYS A 18 -9.41 -2.24 -14.53
C LYS A 18 -9.91 -0.92 -13.97
N ILE A 19 -9.04 -0.15 -13.33
CA ILE A 19 -9.45 1.12 -12.69
C ILE A 19 -9.88 2.17 -13.70
N THR A 20 -9.47 2.04 -14.96
CA THR A 20 -9.85 2.97 -16.02
C THR A 20 -10.95 2.42 -16.92
N SER A 21 -11.48 1.23 -16.64
CA SER A 21 -12.44 0.56 -17.50
C SER A 21 -13.86 1.13 -17.37
N SER A 22 -14.15 1.84 -16.29
CA SER A 22 -15.46 2.47 -16.10
C SER A 22 -15.33 3.66 -15.16
N PRO A 23 -16.27 4.64 -15.25
CA PRO A 23 -16.28 5.75 -14.29
C PRO A 23 -16.40 5.29 -12.84
N THR A 24 -17.19 4.26 -12.57
CA THR A 24 -17.35 3.72 -11.21
C THR A 24 -16.04 3.18 -10.67
N ASN A 25 -15.32 2.39 -11.46
CA ASN A 25 -14.04 1.85 -11.04
C ASN A 25 -13.02 2.95 -10.79
N TRP A 26 -13.00 3.95 -11.65
CA TRP A 26 -12.10 5.09 -11.48
C TRP A 26 -12.40 5.87 -10.19
N MET A 27 -13.69 6.11 -9.91
CA MET A 27 -14.08 6.81 -8.69
C MET A 27 -13.74 6.03 -7.43
N ASP A 28 -13.94 4.72 -7.46
CA ASP A 28 -13.57 3.86 -6.33
C ASP A 28 -12.08 3.90 -6.07
N PHE A 29 -11.27 3.87 -7.12
CA PHE A 29 -9.83 3.99 -6.99
C PHE A 29 -9.45 5.35 -6.38
N LEU A 30 -10.04 6.44 -6.86
CA LEU A 30 -9.72 7.78 -6.37
C LEU A 30 -10.01 7.93 -4.88
N LYS A 31 -11.07 7.30 -4.38
CA LYS A 31 -11.38 7.35 -2.96
C LYS A 31 -10.26 6.79 -2.10
N THR A 32 -9.65 5.69 -2.54
CA THR A 32 -8.52 5.10 -1.81
C THR A 32 -7.26 5.91 -2.01
N SER A 33 -6.97 6.34 -3.24
CA SER A 33 -5.75 7.05 -3.55
C SER A 33 -5.66 8.40 -2.85
N ALA A 34 -6.81 9.00 -2.46
CA ALA A 34 -6.81 10.24 -1.71
C ALA A 34 -6.04 10.13 -0.39
N TRP A 35 -5.96 8.93 0.19
CA TRP A 35 -5.22 8.66 1.43
C TRP A 35 -3.77 8.27 1.18
N SER A 36 -3.40 8.06 -0.09
CA SER A 36 -2.07 7.59 -0.49
C SER A 36 -1.35 8.59 -1.37
N PHE A 37 -1.65 9.87 -1.23
CA PHE A 37 -1.14 10.91 -2.14
C PHE A 37 0.39 11.02 -2.16
N LYS A 38 1.06 10.52 -1.13
CA LYS A 38 2.53 10.55 -1.07
C LYS A 38 3.18 9.45 -1.91
N TYR A 39 2.40 8.52 -2.41
CA TYR A 39 2.89 7.41 -3.21
C TYR A 39 2.75 7.72 -4.68
N ARG A 40 3.63 7.13 -5.48
CA ARG A 40 3.54 7.23 -6.93
C ARG A 40 2.28 6.51 -7.42
N PHE A 41 1.85 6.85 -8.63
CA PHE A 41 0.63 6.30 -9.19
C PHE A 41 0.68 4.76 -9.25
N ASP A 42 1.82 4.19 -9.66
CA ASP A 42 1.97 2.73 -9.72
C ASP A 42 1.83 2.09 -8.34
N ASP A 43 2.36 2.74 -7.30
CA ASP A 43 2.22 2.25 -5.94
C ASP A 43 0.76 2.33 -5.49
N GLN A 44 0.07 3.38 -5.85
CA GLN A 44 -1.35 3.54 -5.49
C GLN A 44 -2.21 2.45 -6.13
N ILE A 45 -1.92 2.09 -7.38
CA ILE A 45 -2.62 1.00 -8.06
C ILE A 45 -2.43 -0.31 -7.28
N LEU A 46 -1.19 -0.61 -6.87
CA LEU A 46 -0.89 -1.84 -6.16
C LEU A 46 -1.47 -1.86 -4.74
N ILE A 47 -1.48 -0.72 -4.07
CA ILE A 47 -2.13 -0.62 -2.76
C ILE A 47 -3.62 -0.90 -2.92
N TYR A 48 -4.26 -0.27 -3.90
CA TYR A 48 -5.68 -0.47 -4.14
C TYR A 48 -5.99 -1.93 -4.49
N ALA A 49 -5.16 -2.56 -5.32
CA ALA A 49 -5.37 -3.93 -5.75
C ALA A 49 -5.30 -4.91 -4.58
N GLN A 50 -4.44 -4.65 -3.61
CA GLN A 50 -4.19 -5.57 -2.50
C GLN A 50 -4.97 -5.22 -1.23
N LYS A 51 -5.30 -3.94 -1.04
CA LYS A 51 -6.08 -3.48 0.11
C LYS A 51 -6.88 -2.24 -0.28
N PRO A 52 -8.02 -2.43 -0.93
CA PRO A 52 -8.81 -1.30 -1.46
C PRO A 52 -9.33 -0.35 -0.38
N ASN A 53 -9.39 -0.81 0.87
CA ASN A 53 -9.82 0.04 1.99
C ASN A 53 -8.66 0.55 2.83
N ALA A 54 -7.45 0.55 2.29
CA ALA A 54 -6.29 1.09 3.00
C ALA A 54 -6.48 2.56 3.35
N LYS A 55 -6.05 2.93 4.54
CA LYS A 55 -6.22 4.30 5.06
C LYS A 55 -4.92 5.08 5.10
N ALA A 56 -3.83 4.44 5.51
CA ALA A 56 -2.53 5.10 5.58
C ALA A 56 -1.46 4.02 5.56
N CYS A 57 -0.61 4.05 4.55
CA CYS A 57 0.41 3.04 4.35
C CYS A 57 1.80 3.62 4.57
N ALA A 58 2.68 2.82 5.15
CA ALA A 58 4.08 3.18 5.29
C ALA A 58 4.92 1.91 5.42
N GLU A 59 6.22 2.06 5.19
CA GLU A 59 7.15 0.96 5.34
C GLU A 59 7.35 0.64 6.82
N TYR A 60 7.86 -0.57 7.08
CA TYR A 60 8.10 -1.05 8.44
C TYR A 60 8.89 -0.04 9.28
N ASP A 61 10.00 0.46 8.73
CA ASP A 61 10.86 1.37 9.48
C ASP A 61 10.15 2.68 9.83
N THR A 62 9.31 3.17 8.94
CA THR A 62 8.53 4.38 9.21
C THR A 62 7.57 4.14 10.37
N TRP A 63 6.83 3.03 10.35
CA TRP A 63 5.92 2.71 11.44
C TRP A 63 6.66 2.56 12.77
N ASN A 64 7.76 1.79 12.75
CA ASN A 64 8.47 1.45 13.98
C ASN A 64 9.26 2.66 14.54
N ASN A 65 10.07 3.30 13.69
CA ASN A 65 11.02 4.29 14.16
C ASN A 65 10.45 5.69 14.26
N LYS A 66 9.52 6.06 13.37
CA LYS A 66 8.98 7.42 13.34
C LYS A 66 7.63 7.55 14.01
N MET A 67 6.81 6.51 13.95
CA MET A 67 5.44 6.56 14.42
C MET A 67 5.23 5.79 15.73
N ASN A 68 6.26 5.11 16.23
CA ASN A 68 6.19 4.26 17.43
C ASN A 68 5.06 3.23 17.36
N ARG A 69 4.90 2.64 16.20
CA ARG A 69 3.89 1.61 15.98
C ARG A 69 4.55 0.32 15.56
N TRP A 70 3.96 -0.77 15.96
CA TRP A 70 4.47 -2.11 15.70
C TRP A 70 3.56 -2.80 14.69
N ILE A 71 4.16 -3.54 13.78
CA ILE A 71 3.37 -4.33 12.83
C ILE A 71 2.78 -5.52 13.57
N LYS A 72 1.48 -5.73 13.41
CA LYS A 72 0.79 -6.86 14.02
C LYS A 72 1.36 -8.17 13.47
N LYS A 73 1.46 -9.15 14.36
CA LYS A 73 1.94 -10.49 13.98
C LYS A 73 1.04 -11.05 12.88
N TYR A 74 1.68 -11.71 11.90
CA TYR A 74 1.01 -12.32 10.74
C TYR A 74 0.40 -11.34 9.74
N SER A 75 0.67 -10.06 9.87
CA SER A 75 0.23 -9.10 8.85
C SER A 75 0.96 -9.36 7.54
N LYS A 76 0.22 -9.27 6.45
CA LYS A 76 0.82 -9.34 5.11
C LYS A 76 1.13 -7.94 4.63
N GLY A 77 2.38 -7.71 4.22
CA GLY A 77 2.75 -6.46 3.60
C GLY A 77 2.09 -6.31 2.24
N ILE A 78 1.82 -5.08 1.88
CA ILE A 78 1.37 -4.74 0.53
C ILE A 78 2.62 -4.65 -0.34
N ALA A 79 2.70 -5.46 -1.38
CA ALA A 79 3.90 -5.56 -2.22
C ALA A 79 3.89 -4.48 -3.29
N LEU A 80 5.00 -3.75 -3.40
CA LEU A 80 5.17 -2.70 -4.39
C LEU A 80 6.35 -3.03 -5.29
N LEU A 81 6.29 -2.59 -6.54
CA LEU A 81 7.39 -2.73 -7.47
C LEU A 81 8.48 -1.70 -7.15
N THR A 82 9.72 -2.07 -7.46
CA THR A 82 10.87 -1.17 -7.33
C THR A 82 11.44 -0.88 -8.71
N ASN A 83 12.45 -0.02 -8.75
CA ASN A 83 13.18 0.23 -9.99
C ASN A 83 14.06 -0.95 -10.40
N GLU A 84 14.24 -1.92 -9.51
CA GLU A 84 15.06 -3.09 -9.79
C GLU A 84 14.17 -4.30 -10.08
N GLN A 85 14.46 -4.96 -11.19
CA GLN A 85 13.75 -6.18 -11.56
C GLN A 85 13.96 -7.24 -10.50
N ASN A 86 12.91 -7.99 -10.19
CA ASN A 86 12.88 -9.07 -9.20
C ASN A 86 13.02 -8.61 -7.75
N LYS A 87 12.97 -7.29 -7.50
CA LYS A 87 12.97 -6.75 -6.13
C LYS A 87 11.65 -6.08 -5.84
N LEU A 88 11.08 -6.40 -4.69
CA LEU A 88 9.85 -5.79 -4.19
C LEU A 88 10.17 -5.03 -2.91
N ARG A 89 9.34 -4.03 -2.61
CA ARG A 89 9.29 -3.42 -1.29
C ARG A 89 7.90 -3.58 -0.74
N TYR A 90 7.76 -3.45 0.57
CA TYR A 90 6.49 -3.70 1.24
C TYR A 90 6.12 -2.53 2.11
N VAL A 91 4.82 -2.21 2.09
CA VAL A 91 4.25 -1.23 3.00
C VAL A 91 3.13 -1.91 3.79
N PHE A 92 2.76 -1.31 4.92
CA PHE A 92 1.71 -1.83 5.79
C PHE A 92 0.72 -0.71 6.07
N ASP A 93 -0.56 -1.07 6.06
CA ASP A 93 -1.60 -0.13 6.42
C ASP A 93 -1.67 0.05 7.94
N ILE A 94 -2.17 1.20 8.38
CA ILE A 94 -2.29 1.49 9.81
C ILE A 94 -3.12 0.43 10.54
N GLU A 95 -4.09 -0.18 9.86
CA GLU A 95 -4.92 -1.22 10.47
C GLU A 95 -4.11 -2.47 10.86
N ASP A 96 -2.95 -2.67 10.23
CA ASP A 96 -2.05 -3.76 10.54
C ASP A 96 -0.97 -3.36 11.54
N THR A 97 -1.18 -2.27 12.26
CA THR A 97 -0.25 -1.78 13.28
C THR A 97 -0.96 -1.57 14.60
N TRP A 98 -0.17 -1.54 15.67
CA TRP A 98 -0.67 -1.21 17.00
C TRP A 98 0.36 -0.36 17.73
N SER A 99 -0.09 0.35 18.76
CA SER A 99 0.79 1.16 19.60
C SER A 99 0.55 0.80 21.06
N PRO A 100 1.61 0.60 21.84
CA PRO A 100 1.45 0.34 23.29
C PRO A 100 1.00 1.56 24.07
N VAL A 101 1.10 2.76 23.46
CA VAL A 101 0.64 4.01 24.09
C VAL A 101 -0.48 4.59 23.27
N ASN A 102 -1.51 5.07 23.95
CA ASN A 102 -2.63 5.71 23.31
C ASN A 102 -2.23 7.14 22.91
N GLN A 103 -1.71 7.28 21.70
CA GLN A 103 -1.28 8.57 21.17
C GLN A 103 -2.12 8.96 19.99
N PRO A 104 -2.44 10.26 19.83
CA PRO A 104 -3.06 10.74 18.60
C PRO A 104 -2.11 10.48 17.43
N LEU A 105 -2.66 10.07 16.31
CA LEU A 105 -1.88 9.82 15.11
C LEU A 105 -1.85 11.07 14.25
N HIS A 106 -0.68 11.66 14.13
CA HIS A 106 -0.45 12.79 13.23
C HIS A 106 0.22 12.26 11.96
N LEU A 107 -0.53 11.42 11.25
CA LEU A 107 -0.05 10.85 10.00
C LEU A 107 -0.09 11.91 8.93
N TRP A 108 0.94 12.11 8.20
CA TRP A 108 0.93 12.98 7.02
C TRP A 108 0.68 14.46 7.31
N SER A 109 0.88 14.86 8.52
CA SER A 109 0.82 16.30 8.85
C SER A 109 2.05 17.04 8.34
#